data_13f51606b2b4bb420fda100ee20f653c
#
_entry.id   13f51606b2b4bb420fda100ee20f653c
#
_cell.length_a   1.000
_cell.length_b   1.000
_cell.length_c   1.000
_cell.angle_alpha   90.00
_cell.angle_beta   90.00
_cell.angle_gamma   90.00
#
_symmetry.space_group_name_H-M   'P 1'
#
loop_
_entity.id
_entity.type
_entity.pdbx_description
1 polymer ?
#
loop_
_entity_poly.entity_id
_entity_poly.type
_entity_poly.pdbx_seq_one_letter_code
_entity_poly.pdbx_strand_id
1 'polypeptide(L)'
;MNDGDLGSSGVLLLPNEPSAPQHLLVSGSKEGRIYLINRDSLGHFCASCTTKDINVVQTFAASTGFFSTPAFWHNALYFAGSLQGAGHGDKLKRLLFNPATGLFSPSPTSHSAFTFNFPGATPSISSQGSSNGIVWAVDSSHSDPNVDFLPGPAVLFAYDATDLSKKLWDSSQAPNNRDQAGVAVKFMVPTVANGKVYIGTRTELDVYGFRI
;
A
#
# COMPACT_ATOMS: atom_id res chain seq x y z
N MET A 1 -25.77 2.34 -10.06
CA MET A 1 -24.47 3.02 -10.23
C MET A 1 -23.44 2.20 -9.47
N ASN A 2 -22.36 1.78 -10.10
CA ASN A 2 -21.26 1.14 -9.37
C ASN A 2 -20.51 2.24 -8.62
N ASP A 3 -20.21 2.00 -7.36
CA ASP A 3 -19.48 2.89 -6.47
C ASP A 3 -17.95 2.77 -6.77
N GLY A 4 -17.55 3.37 -7.90
CA GLY A 4 -16.20 3.25 -8.49
C GLY A 4 -15.32 4.48 -8.23
N ASP A 5 -15.22 4.92 -6.97
CA ASP A 5 -14.47 6.12 -6.59
C ASP A 5 -13.00 6.08 -7.02
N LEU A 6 -12.59 7.01 -7.87
CA LEU A 6 -11.17 7.24 -8.18
C LEU A 6 -10.41 7.79 -6.95
N GLY A 7 -11.06 8.58 -6.12
CA GLY A 7 -10.48 9.22 -4.95
C GLY A 7 -10.44 8.35 -3.68
N SER A 8 -10.67 7.05 -3.75
CA SER A 8 -10.63 6.15 -2.58
C SER A 8 -9.22 5.86 -2.08
N SER A 9 -8.20 6.04 -2.91
CA SER A 9 -6.78 5.88 -2.58
C SER A 9 -6.10 7.25 -2.48
N GLY A 10 -5.04 7.33 -1.68
CA GLY A 10 -4.16 8.50 -1.69
C GLY A 10 -3.30 8.58 -2.95
N VAL A 11 -2.79 9.77 -3.24
CA VAL A 11 -1.90 10.05 -4.37
C VAL A 11 -0.45 9.96 -3.91
N LEU A 12 0.35 9.24 -4.69
CA LEU A 12 1.80 9.11 -4.50
C LEU A 12 2.54 9.83 -5.65
N LEU A 13 3.39 10.77 -5.32
CA LEU A 13 4.29 11.39 -6.29
C LEU A 13 5.53 10.51 -6.47
N LEU A 14 5.85 10.19 -7.71
CA LEU A 14 7.11 9.50 -8.02
C LEU A 14 8.28 10.49 -8.07
N PRO A 15 9.53 10.04 -7.89
CA PRO A 15 10.72 10.82 -8.19
C PRO A 15 10.69 11.36 -9.63
N ASN A 16 11.48 12.38 -9.89
CA ASN A 16 11.60 12.89 -11.26
C ASN A 16 12.28 11.84 -12.15
N GLU A 17 11.66 11.55 -13.27
CA GLU A 17 12.16 10.55 -14.23
C GLU A 17 13.17 11.18 -15.21
N PRO A 18 14.14 10.39 -15.69
CA PRO A 18 15.15 10.89 -16.62
C PRO A 18 14.61 11.19 -18.03
N SER A 19 13.46 10.61 -18.40
CA SER A 19 12.79 10.78 -19.70
C SER A 19 11.36 11.29 -19.53
N ALA A 20 10.77 11.86 -20.58
CA ALA A 20 9.40 12.35 -20.55
C ALA A 20 8.37 11.18 -20.58
N PRO A 21 7.26 11.30 -19.82
CA PRO A 21 6.96 12.38 -18.88
C PRO A 21 7.81 12.29 -17.61
N GLN A 22 8.47 13.41 -17.25
CA GLN A 22 9.41 13.43 -16.12
C GLN A 22 8.74 13.41 -14.76
N HIS A 23 7.52 13.90 -14.69
CA HIS A 23 6.80 14.04 -13.43
C HIS A 23 5.55 13.16 -13.43
N LEU A 24 5.61 12.10 -12.66
CA LEU A 24 4.55 11.10 -12.59
C LEU A 24 3.92 11.06 -11.18
N LEU A 25 2.66 10.69 -11.14
CA LEU A 25 1.98 10.32 -9.92
C LEU A 25 1.25 8.98 -10.10
N VAL A 26 1.02 8.31 -8.98
CA VAL A 26 0.25 7.07 -8.91
C VAL A 26 -0.95 7.26 -7.99
N SER A 27 -2.10 6.77 -8.41
CA SER A 27 -3.30 6.66 -7.57
C SER A 27 -3.99 5.33 -7.84
N GLY A 28 -4.70 4.82 -6.86
CA GLY A 28 -5.57 3.66 -6.99
C GLY A 28 -7.05 4.08 -7.02
N SER A 29 -7.92 3.17 -7.44
CA SER A 29 -9.37 3.37 -7.37
C SER A 29 -10.06 2.24 -6.62
N LYS A 30 -11.28 2.47 -6.21
CA LYS A 30 -12.14 1.47 -5.57
C LYS A 30 -12.42 0.25 -6.46
N GLU A 31 -12.27 0.41 -7.78
CA GLU A 31 -12.35 -0.68 -8.75
C GLU A 31 -11.07 -1.56 -8.80
N GLY A 32 -10.08 -1.30 -7.97
CA GLY A 32 -8.82 -2.05 -7.93
C GLY A 32 -7.86 -1.75 -9.06
N ARG A 33 -8.03 -0.62 -9.74
CA ARG A 33 -7.12 -0.16 -10.80
C ARG A 33 -6.06 0.78 -10.26
N ILE A 34 -4.86 0.68 -10.81
CA ILE A 34 -3.80 1.68 -10.66
C ILE A 34 -3.80 2.58 -11.89
N TYR A 35 -3.61 3.87 -11.64
CA TYR A 35 -3.43 4.91 -12.63
C TYR A 35 -2.07 5.55 -12.45
N LEU A 36 -1.25 5.53 -13.49
CA LEU A 36 -0.02 6.30 -13.62
C LEU A 36 -0.30 7.50 -14.50
N ILE A 37 -0.13 8.70 -13.97
CA ILE A 37 -0.61 9.93 -14.58
C ILE A 37 0.55 10.92 -14.72
N ASN A 38 0.62 11.61 -15.85
CA ASN A 38 1.50 12.75 -16.04
C ASN A 38 0.95 13.96 -15.27
N ARG A 39 1.64 14.36 -14.18
CA ARG A 39 1.20 15.49 -13.34
C ARG A 39 1.44 16.87 -13.95
N ASP A 40 2.22 16.96 -15.02
CA ASP A 40 2.40 18.22 -15.76
C ASP A 40 1.23 18.50 -16.72
N SER A 41 0.42 17.48 -17.00
CA SER A 41 -0.72 17.58 -17.89
C SER A 41 -1.85 16.66 -17.42
N LEU A 42 -2.64 17.11 -16.47
CA LEU A 42 -3.75 16.33 -15.90
C LEU A 42 -5.02 16.31 -16.78
N GLY A 43 -5.03 17.09 -17.88
CA GLY A 43 -6.00 16.98 -18.96
C GLY A 43 -7.31 17.73 -18.74
N HIS A 44 -7.72 18.05 -17.53
CA HIS A 44 -9.02 18.62 -17.19
C HIS A 44 -10.22 17.73 -17.59
N PHE A 45 -11.41 18.14 -17.24
CA PHE A 45 -12.64 17.43 -17.63
C PHE A 45 -12.89 17.57 -19.14
N CYS A 46 -13.02 16.45 -19.82
CA CYS A 46 -13.33 16.39 -21.24
C CYS A 46 -14.66 15.67 -21.48
N ALA A 47 -15.74 16.43 -21.72
CA ALA A 47 -17.06 15.87 -21.94
C ALA A 47 -17.16 15.02 -23.23
N SER A 48 -16.28 15.25 -24.20
CA SER A 48 -16.26 14.54 -25.49
C SER A 48 -15.25 13.35 -25.51
N CYS A 49 -14.43 13.18 -24.46
CA CYS A 49 -13.46 12.09 -24.36
C CYS A 49 -14.17 10.79 -23.91
N THR A 50 -14.83 10.11 -24.82
CA THR A 50 -15.68 8.95 -24.49
C THR A 50 -14.94 7.62 -24.41
N THR A 51 -13.69 7.54 -24.87
CA THR A 51 -13.00 6.24 -25.06
C THR A 51 -11.63 6.13 -24.40
N LYS A 52 -10.92 7.22 -24.15
CA LYS A 52 -9.58 7.20 -23.56
C LYS A 52 -9.20 8.56 -22.99
N ASP A 53 -8.70 8.55 -21.74
CA ASP A 53 -8.00 9.69 -21.18
C ASP A 53 -6.54 9.67 -21.67
N ILE A 54 -6.18 10.62 -22.54
CA ILE A 54 -4.85 10.71 -23.14
C ILE A 54 -3.76 11.11 -22.15
N ASN A 55 -4.12 11.60 -20.96
CA ASN A 55 -3.20 12.03 -19.92
C ASN A 55 -2.88 10.92 -18.91
N VAL A 56 -3.57 9.79 -18.99
CA VAL A 56 -3.25 8.58 -18.25
C VAL A 56 -2.15 7.84 -19.01
N VAL A 57 -0.94 7.81 -18.42
CA VAL A 57 0.24 7.17 -19.01
C VAL A 57 0.05 5.65 -19.03
N GLN A 58 -0.46 5.10 -17.92
CA GLN A 58 -0.73 3.66 -17.80
C GLN A 58 -1.88 3.42 -16.82
N THR A 59 -2.73 2.44 -17.12
CA THR A 59 -3.72 1.92 -16.18
C THR A 59 -3.90 0.43 -16.34
N PHE A 60 -4.05 -0.28 -15.23
CA PHE A 60 -4.27 -1.74 -15.20
C PHE A 60 -4.97 -2.16 -13.90
N ALA A 61 -5.65 -3.30 -13.93
CA ALA A 61 -6.19 -3.93 -12.74
C ALA A 61 -5.06 -4.50 -11.89
N ALA A 62 -5.01 -4.17 -10.62
CA ALA A 62 -3.91 -4.54 -9.72
C ALA A 62 -4.36 -5.20 -8.41
N SER A 63 -5.60 -4.93 -7.97
CA SER A 63 -6.17 -5.45 -6.74
C SER A 63 -7.68 -5.60 -6.85
N THR A 64 -8.33 -6.00 -5.76
CA THR A 64 -9.79 -6.02 -5.65
C THR A 64 -10.38 -4.63 -5.43
N GLY A 65 -9.65 -3.74 -4.76
CA GLY A 65 -10.01 -2.34 -4.52
C GLY A 65 -8.89 -1.62 -3.79
N PHE A 66 -8.90 -0.28 -3.78
CA PHE A 66 -7.91 0.51 -3.06
C PHE A 66 -8.58 1.50 -2.12
N PHE A 67 -8.15 1.48 -0.85
CA PHE A 67 -8.47 2.46 0.20
C PHE A 67 -7.19 2.96 0.89
N SER A 68 -6.04 2.63 0.33
CA SER A 68 -4.71 2.86 0.89
C SER A 68 -3.83 3.58 -0.11
N THR A 69 -2.87 4.35 0.38
CA THR A 69 -1.84 4.97 -0.47
C THR A 69 -0.72 3.96 -0.70
N PRO A 70 -0.27 3.74 -1.94
CA PRO A 70 0.91 2.91 -2.18
C PRO A 70 2.18 3.59 -1.67
N ALA A 71 3.25 2.81 -1.44
CA ALA A 71 4.59 3.31 -1.18
C ALA A 71 5.51 3.05 -2.38
N PHE A 72 6.57 3.85 -2.51
CA PHE A 72 7.55 3.69 -3.59
C PHE A 72 8.97 3.74 -3.03
N TRP A 73 9.78 2.78 -3.44
CA TRP A 73 11.19 2.74 -3.08
C TRP A 73 11.98 1.95 -4.12
N HIS A 74 13.12 2.47 -4.53
CA HIS A 74 14.09 1.81 -5.42
C HIS A 74 13.44 1.20 -6.67
N ASN A 75 12.70 2.05 -7.42
CA ASN A 75 11.95 1.69 -8.62
C ASN A 75 10.93 0.56 -8.41
N ALA A 76 10.36 0.45 -7.23
CA ALA A 76 9.28 -0.49 -6.95
C ALA A 76 8.13 0.19 -6.21
N LEU A 77 6.90 -0.15 -6.62
CA LEU A 77 5.65 0.24 -5.99
C LEU A 77 5.18 -0.90 -5.08
N TYR A 78 4.72 -0.54 -3.88
CA TYR A 78 4.19 -1.47 -2.88
C TYR A 78 2.77 -1.07 -2.52
N PHE A 79 1.85 -2.05 -2.49
CA PHE A 79 0.46 -1.80 -2.16
C PHE A 79 -0.24 -3.09 -1.68
N ALA A 80 -1.27 -2.93 -0.86
CA ALA A 80 -2.19 -3.99 -0.49
C ALA A 80 -3.61 -3.43 -0.52
N GLY A 81 -4.35 -3.79 -1.55
CA GLY A 81 -5.74 -3.39 -1.67
C GLY A 81 -6.69 -4.40 -1.02
N SER A 82 -7.95 -4.04 -0.93
CA SER A 82 -9.05 -4.93 -0.52
C SER A 82 -10.37 -4.24 -0.79
N LEU A 83 -11.45 -5.01 -0.91
CA LEU A 83 -12.83 -4.52 -0.82
C LEU A 83 -13.48 -5.01 0.47
N GLN A 84 -14.53 -4.32 0.89
CA GLN A 84 -15.34 -4.74 2.02
C GLN A 84 -16.05 -6.07 1.71
N GLY A 85 -16.11 -6.95 2.70
CA GLY A 85 -16.75 -8.25 2.61
C GLY A 85 -15.77 -9.42 2.66
N ALA A 86 -16.28 -10.59 3.01
CA ALA A 86 -15.47 -11.79 3.12
C ALA A 86 -14.92 -12.24 1.76
N GLY A 87 -13.65 -12.63 1.73
CA GLY A 87 -12.98 -13.13 0.52
C GLY A 87 -12.48 -12.05 -0.45
N HIS A 88 -12.60 -10.76 -0.11
CA HIS A 88 -12.13 -9.65 -0.94
C HIS A 88 -10.77 -9.07 -0.52
N GLY A 89 -10.08 -9.73 0.40
CA GLY A 89 -8.71 -9.39 0.78
C GLY A 89 -7.72 -9.62 -0.36
N ASP A 90 -6.58 -8.93 -0.29
CA ASP A 90 -5.51 -9.09 -1.24
C ASP A 90 -4.15 -9.13 -0.54
N LYS A 91 -3.12 -9.54 -1.27
CA LYS A 91 -1.75 -9.63 -0.77
C LYS A 91 -1.05 -8.29 -0.88
N LEU A 92 -0.08 -8.05 -0.01
CA LEU A 92 0.90 -6.99 -0.24
C LEU A 92 1.71 -7.36 -1.49
N LYS A 93 1.73 -6.48 -2.49
CA LYS A 93 2.31 -6.71 -3.82
C LYS A 93 3.42 -5.72 -4.11
N ARG A 94 4.38 -6.16 -4.91
CA ARG A 94 5.50 -5.36 -5.43
C ARG A 94 5.43 -5.33 -6.95
N LEU A 95 5.37 -4.13 -7.54
CA LEU A 95 5.49 -3.92 -8.97
C LEU A 95 6.79 -3.17 -9.28
N LEU A 96 7.52 -3.61 -10.30
CA LEU A 96 8.69 -2.86 -10.77
C LEU A 96 8.29 -1.73 -11.69
N PHE A 97 8.90 -0.59 -11.48
CA PHE A 97 8.90 0.55 -12.40
C PHE A 97 10.17 0.50 -13.25
N ASN A 98 10.01 0.67 -14.54
CA ASN A 98 11.14 0.75 -15.49
C ASN A 98 11.37 2.21 -15.89
N PRO A 99 12.41 2.88 -15.39
CA PRO A 99 12.70 4.29 -15.72
C PRO A 99 12.97 4.54 -17.21
N ALA A 100 13.44 3.51 -17.94
CA ALA A 100 13.71 3.67 -19.37
C ALA A 100 12.41 3.76 -20.20
N THR A 101 11.32 3.17 -19.74
CA THR A 101 10.03 3.21 -20.42
C THR A 101 9.01 4.10 -19.73
N GLY A 102 9.26 4.50 -18.48
CA GLY A 102 8.31 5.24 -17.64
C GLY A 102 7.08 4.43 -17.24
N LEU A 103 7.15 3.09 -17.21
CA LEU A 103 6.00 2.22 -16.99
C LEU A 103 6.25 1.21 -15.86
N PHE A 104 5.17 0.81 -15.20
CA PHE A 104 5.18 -0.33 -14.28
C PHE A 104 5.03 -1.66 -15.02
N SER A 105 5.63 -2.73 -14.47
CA SER A 105 5.29 -4.09 -14.86
C SER A 105 3.79 -4.34 -14.58
N PRO A 106 3.04 -4.98 -15.50
CA PRO A 106 1.61 -5.22 -15.30
C PRO A 106 1.32 -6.32 -14.26
N SER A 107 2.33 -7.09 -13.89
CA SER A 107 2.22 -8.19 -12.93
C SER A 107 3.18 -7.99 -11.77
N PRO A 108 2.77 -8.38 -10.54
CA PRO A 108 3.64 -8.32 -9.37
C PRO A 108 4.88 -9.20 -9.54
N THR A 109 6.04 -8.67 -9.14
CA THR A 109 7.31 -9.42 -9.12
C THR A 109 7.48 -10.24 -7.84
N SER A 110 6.81 -9.85 -6.76
CA SER A 110 6.65 -10.64 -5.55
C SER A 110 5.40 -10.19 -4.77
N HIS A 111 4.96 -11.02 -3.84
CA HIS A 111 3.84 -10.71 -2.95
C HIS A 111 3.98 -11.44 -1.60
N SER A 112 3.29 -10.92 -0.57
CA SER A 112 3.23 -11.57 0.74
C SER A 112 2.48 -12.91 0.69
N ALA A 113 2.80 -13.82 1.61
CA ALA A 113 1.96 -14.99 1.86
C ALA A 113 0.64 -14.61 2.54
N PHE A 114 0.70 -13.62 3.45
CA PHE A 114 -0.45 -13.10 4.19
C PHE A 114 -1.39 -12.31 3.28
N THR A 115 -2.70 -12.44 3.52
CA THR A 115 -3.77 -11.71 2.84
C THR A 115 -4.31 -10.64 3.79
N PHE A 116 -4.23 -9.38 3.36
CA PHE A 116 -4.78 -8.24 4.07
C PHE A 116 -6.25 -8.10 3.68
N ASN A 117 -7.15 -8.30 4.65
CA ASN A 117 -8.58 -8.07 4.45
C ASN A 117 -8.90 -6.57 4.53
N PHE A 118 -10.17 -6.21 4.32
CA PHE A 118 -10.60 -4.80 4.37
C PHE A 118 -10.14 -4.11 5.67
N PRO A 119 -9.56 -2.94 5.57
CA PRO A 119 -9.44 -2.04 4.40
C PRO A 119 -8.18 -2.23 3.54
N GLY A 120 -7.46 -3.35 3.63
CA GLY A 120 -6.14 -3.51 3.06
C GLY A 120 -5.06 -2.93 3.98
N ALA A 121 -3.91 -2.57 3.44
CA ALA A 121 -2.85 -1.95 4.21
C ALA A 121 -2.20 -0.79 3.44
N THR A 122 -1.91 0.29 4.16
CA THR A 122 -1.06 1.39 3.67
C THR A 122 0.38 1.08 4.06
N PRO A 123 1.26 0.71 3.11
CA PRO A 123 2.64 0.39 3.43
C PRO A 123 3.49 1.64 3.70
N SER A 124 4.50 1.47 4.54
CA SER A 124 5.61 2.42 4.72
C SER A 124 6.93 1.70 4.54
N ILE A 125 8.00 2.45 4.23
CA ILE A 125 9.30 1.84 3.97
C ILE A 125 10.37 2.47 4.85
N SER A 126 11.21 1.62 5.43
CA SER A 126 12.49 2.01 6.01
C SER A 126 13.63 1.42 5.20
N SER A 127 14.73 2.16 5.05
CA SER A 127 15.90 1.69 4.31
C SER A 127 17.18 2.45 4.70
N GLN A 128 18.31 1.92 4.28
CA GLN A 128 19.60 2.60 4.27
C GLN A 128 19.90 3.05 2.83
N GLY A 129 19.27 4.15 2.41
CA GLY A 129 19.33 4.60 1.01
C GLY A 129 18.68 3.59 0.08
N SER A 130 19.46 2.99 -0.83
CA SER A 130 19.00 1.94 -1.77
C SER A 130 19.15 0.51 -1.26
N SER A 131 19.57 0.32 0.00
CA SER A 131 19.84 -1.00 0.58
C SER A 131 18.98 -1.26 1.82
N ASN A 132 18.83 -2.54 2.16
CA ASN A 132 18.17 -2.99 3.39
C ASN A 132 16.74 -2.43 3.55
N GLY A 133 16.00 -2.37 2.44
CA GLY A 133 14.60 -1.91 2.46
C GLY A 133 13.71 -2.89 3.21
N ILE A 134 12.90 -2.36 4.12
CA ILE A 134 11.85 -3.10 4.84
C ILE A 134 10.52 -2.44 4.52
N VAL A 135 9.56 -3.23 4.06
CA VAL A 135 8.17 -2.78 3.88
C VAL A 135 7.39 -3.12 5.15
N TRP A 136 6.86 -2.10 5.78
CA TRP A 136 6.00 -2.18 6.94
C TRP A 136 4.54 -2.09 6.50
N ALA A 137 3.71 -3.01 6.97
CA ALA A 137 2.27 -3.03 6.67
C ALA A 137 1.50 -3.46 7.92
N VAL A 138 0.33 -2.87 8.15
CA VAL A 138 -0.51 -3.22 9.31
C VAL A 138 -1.75 -3.96 8.82
N ASP A 139 -2.01 -5.12 9.39
CA ASP A 139 -3.33 -5.73 9.33
C ASP A 139 -4.23 -5.05 10.38
N SER A 140 -5.26 -4.39 9.89
CA SER A 140 -6.29 -3.74 10.70
C SER A 140 -7.68 -4.34 10.47
N SER A 141 -7.78 -5.52 9.88
CA SER A 141 -9.04 -6.16 9.51
C SER A 141 -9.95 -6.44 10.70
N HIS A 142 -9.39 -6.73 11.87
CA HIS A 142 -10.12 -6.89 13.13
C HIS A 142 -10.85 -5.62 13.62
N SER A 143 -10.70 -4.51 12.93
CA SER A 143 -11.46 -3.29 13.20
C SER A 143 -12.84 -3.26 12.52
N ASP A 144 -13.12 -4.17 11.58
CA ASP A 144 -14.38 -4.18 10.81
C ASP A 144 -15.43 -5.10 11.44
N PRO A 145 -16.50 -4.54 12.02
CA PRO A 145 -17.56 -5.34 12.64
C PRO A 145 -18.36 -6.20 11.62
N ASN A 146 -18.20 -5.95 10.31
CA ASN A 146 -18.84 -6.78 9.28
C ASN A 146 -17.99 -8.01 8.89
N VAL A 147 -16.73 -8.04 9.29
CA VAL A 147 -15.80 -9.14 9.03
C VAL A 147 -15.50 -9.90 10.32
N ASP A 148 -15.39 -9.16 11.43
CA ASP A 148 -15.08 -9.73 12.74
C ASP A 148 -15.91 -9.02 13.82
N PHE A 149 -16.78 -9.76 14.51
CA PHE A 149 -17.68 -9.19 15.54
C PHE A 149 -16.94 -8.73 16.79
N LEU A 150 -15.70 -9.16 17.00
CA LEU A 150 -14.89 -8.80 18.16
C LEU A 150 -13.69 -7.97 17.70
N PRO A 151 -13.55 -6.74 18.23
CA PRO A 151 -12.33 -5.96 18.02
C PRO A 151 -11.11 -6.75 18.47
N GLY A 152 -10.12 -6.89 17.60
CA GLY A 152 -8.87 -7.60 17.88
C GLY A 152 -7.65 -6.69 17.77
N PRO A 153 -6.47 -7.19 18.16
CA PRO A 153 -5.23 -6.44 18.04
C PRO A 153 -4.86 -6.20 16.58
N ALA A 154 -4.23 -5.05 16.32
CA ALA A 154 -3.55 -4.84 15.05
C ALA A 154 -2.31 -5.73 14.96
N VAL A 155 -1.92 -6.12 13.74
CA VAL A 155 -0.66 -6.84 13.54
C VAL A 155 0.24 -6.05 12.58
N LEU A 156 1.40 -5.63 13.09
CA LEU A 156 2.43 -4.98 12.27
C LEU A 156 3.32 -6.06 11.64
N PHE A 157 3.44 -6.01 10.32
CA PHE A 157 4.30 -6.89 9.53
C PHE A 157 5.52 -6.15 8.99
N ALA A 158 6.65 -6.85 8.92
CA ALA A 158 7.87 -6.42 8.26
C ALA A 158 8.24 -7.42 7.15
N TYR A 159 8.42 -6.94 5.93
CA TYR A 159 8.82 -7.75 4.78
C TYR A 159 10.10 -7.20 4.15
N ASP A 160 10.90 -8.09 3.54
CA ASP A 160 12.02 -7.70 2.68
C ASP A 160 11.47 -6.94 1.46
N ALA A 161 11.88 -5.69 1.26
CA ALA A 161 11.40 -4.86 0.16
C ALA A 161 11.84 -5.38 -1.23
N THR A 162 12.86 -6.21 -1.29
CA THR A 162 13.31 -6.81 -2.56
C THR A 162 12.51 -8.05 -2.94
N ASP A 163 11.93 -8.74 -1.94
CA ASP A 163 11.13 -9.96 -2.12
C ASP A 163 10.10 -10.10 -1.00
N LEU A 164 8.86 -9.72 -1.25
CA LEU A 164 7.77 -9.76 -0.26
C LEU A 164 7.34 -11.18 0.16
N SER A 165 7.84 -12.23 -0.49
CA SER A 165 7.63 -13.60 0.01
C SER A 165 8.39 -13.86 1.31
N LYS A 166 9.40 -13.03 1.61
CA LYS A 166 10.21 -13.08 2.82
C LYS A 166 9.62 -12.17 3.90
N LYS A 167 8.77 -12.73 4.75
CA LYS A 167 8.38 -12.07 6.00
C LYS A 167 9.57 -12.08 6.95
N LEU A 168 10.02 -10.92 7.39
CA LEU A 168 11.13 -10.76 8.33
C LEU A 168 10.66 -10.90 9.77
N TRP A 169 9.49 -10.33 10.07
CA TRP A 169 8.92 -10.30 11.41
C TRP A 169 7.45 -9.89 11.38
N ASP A 170 6.71 -10.22 12.44
CA ASP A 170 5.43 -9.59 12.77
C ASP A 170 5.22 -9.49 14.29
N SER A 171 4.33 -8.58 14.71
CA SER A 171 4.11 -8.26 16.12
C SER A 171 3.37 -9.35 16.91
N SER A 172 2.85 -10.38 16.26
CA SER A 172 2.13 -11.49 16.91
C SER A 172 3.04 -12.68 17.28
N GLN A 173 4.29 -12.71 16.79
CA GLN A 173 5.16 -13.89 16.94
C GLN A 173 5.95 -13.94 18.25
N ALA A 174 5.98 -12.85 19.00
CA ALA A 174 6.74 -12.82 20.25
C ALA A 174 6.07 -13.64 21.36
N PRO A 175 6.83 -14.39 22.19
CA PRO A 175 6.27 -15.11 23.32
C PRO A 175 5.50 -14.20 24.28
N ASN A 176 4.42 -14.74 24.87
CA ASN A 176 3.60 -14.04 25.86
C ASN A 176 3.01 -12.71 25.35
N ASN A 177 2.73 -12.63 24.04
CA ASN A 177 2.18 -11.44 23.40
C ASN A 177 2.97 -10.15 23.66
N ARG A 178 4.29 -10.28 23.92
CA ARG A 178 5.15 -9.14 24.29
C ARG A 178 5.08 -7.98 23.31
N ASP A 179 5.00 -8.28 22.02
CA ASP A 179 5.03 -7.28 20.94
C ASP A 179 3.63 -7.05 20.34
N GLN A 180 2.58 -7.55 21.00
CA GLN A 180 1.20 -7.37 20.54
C GLN A 180 0.82 -5.89 20.59
N ALA A 181 0.24 -5.40 19.50
CA ALA A 181 -0.32 -4.05 19.41
C ALA A 181 -1.67 -3.94 20.12
N GLY A 182 -2.12 -2.72 20.35
CA GLY A 182 -3.47 -2.43 20.79
C GLY A 182 -4.55 -2.79 19.75
N VAL A 183 -5.81 -2.50 20.12
CA VAL A 183 -6.97 -2.80 19.27
C VAL A 183 -6.89 -2.03 17.95
N ALA A 184 -7.06 -2.74 16.85
CA ALA A 184 -6.99 -2.21 15.50
C ALA A 184 -8.01 -1.08 15.25
N VAL A 185 -7.61 -0.12 14.41
CA VAL A 185 -8.48 0.87 13.80
C VAL A 185 -8.28 0.89 12.30
N LYS A 186 -9.33 1.18 11.53
CA LYS A 186 -9.25 1.26 10.06
C LYS A 186 -8.26 2.34 9.61
N PHE A 187 -7.62 2.08 8.47
CA PHE A 187 -6.75 3.03 7.78
C PHE A 187 -5.50 3.44 8.55
N MET A 188 -4.98 2.53 9.38
CA MET A 188 -3.72 2.72 10.07
C MET A 188 -2.56 2.80 9.07
N VAL A 189 -1.64 3.74 9.32
CA VAL A 189 -0.41 3.90 8.55
C VAL A 189 0.78 3.75 9.48
N PRO A 190 1.67 2.76 9.28
CA PRO A 190 2.89 2.68 10.06
C PRO A 190 3.80 3.86 9.72
N THR A 191 4.22 4.60 10.74
CA THR A 191 5.12 5.74 10.59
C THR A 191 6.52 5.34 10.99
N VAL A 192 7.48 5.49 10.07
CA VAL A 192 8.89 5.22 10.33
C VAL A 192 9.62 6.52 10.65
N ALA A 193 10.19 6.61 11.85
CA ALA A 193 10.96 7.77 12.28
C ALA A 193 12.00 7.37 13.33
N ASN A 194 13.19 7.97 13.26
CA ASN A 194 14.26 7.82 14.27
C ASN A 194 14.58 6.35 14.64
N GLY A 195 14.65 5.47 13.63
CA GLY A 195 14.94 4.04 13.83
C GLY A 195 13.82 3.24 14.51
N LYS A 196 12.61 3.78 14.55
CA LYS A 196 11.43 3.15 15.14
C LYS A 196 10.26 3.16 14.17
N VAL A 197 9.30 2.26 14.41
CA VAL A 197 8.02 2.22 13.71
C VAL A 197 6.91 2.47 14.72
N TYR A 198 6.04 3.39 14.39
CA TYR A 198 4.91 3.84 15.22
C TYR A 198 3.61 3.42 14.54
N ILE A 199 2.70 2.84 15.29
CA ILE A 199 1.32 2.58 14.86
C ILE A 199 0.33 3.09 15.90
N GLY A 200 -0.67 3.86 15.44
CA GLY A 200 -1.76 4.32 16.30
C GLY A 200 -2.86 3.25 16.35
N THR A 201 -3.25 2.83 17.54
CA THR A 201 -4.37 1.92 17.77
C THR A 201 -5.53 2.66 18.44
N ARG A 202 -6.58 1.95 18.85
CA ARG A 202 -7.79 2.62 19.38
C ARG A 202 -7.53 3.52 20.58
N THR A 203 -6.63 3.12 21.47
CA THR A 203 -6.41 3.80 22.77
C THR A 203 -4.95 4.10 23.07
N GLU A 204 -4.02 3.69 22.20
CA GLU A 204 -2.58 3.80 22.45
C GLU A 204 -1.77 4.03 21.19
N LEU A 205 -0.53 4.42 21.36
CA LEU A 205 0.50 4.52 20.32
C LEU A 205 1.55 3.45 20.61
N ASP A 206 1.59 2.42 19.75
CA ASP A 206 2.57 1.36 19.85
C ASP A 206 3.86 1.75 19.14
N VAL A 207 5.01 1.45 19.77
CA VAL A 207 6.33 1.84 19.28
C VAL A 207 7.23 0.62 19.20
N TYR A 208 7.66 0.29 17.98
CA TYR A 208 8.56 -0.84 17.71
C TYR A 208 9.95 -0.34 17.35
N GLY A 209 10.97 -1.03 17.86
CA GLY A 209 12.37 -0.71 17.60
C GLY A 209 13.29 -1.81 18.12
N PHE A 210 14.58 -1.72 17.80
CA PHE A 210 15.55 -2.65 18.35
C PHE A 210 15.66 -2.48 19.88
N ARG A 211 15.71 -3.59 20.59
CA ARG A 211 16.14 -3.57 22.00
C ARG A 211 17.64 -3.34 22.03
N ILE A 212 18.05 -2.33 22.74
CA ILE A 212 19.44 -2.07 23.12
C ILE A 212 19.73 -2.88 24.38
#